data_c3807eb0aba54069c48c27b33f61dd91
#
_entry.id   c3807eb0aba54069c48c27b33f61dd91
#
_cell.length_a   1.000
_cell.length_b   1.000
_cell.length_c   1.000
_cell.angle_alpha   90.00
_cell.angle_beta   90.00
_cell.angle_gamma   90.00
#
_symmetry.space_group_name_H-M   'P 1'
#
loop_
_entity.id
_entity.type
_entity.pdbx_description
1 polymer ?
#
loop_
_entity_poly.entity_id
_entity_poly.type
_entity_poly.pdbx_seq_one_letter_code
_entity_poly.pdbx_strand_id
1 'polypeptide(L)'
;ARVTGVQTCALPILQPIGWDAFGLPAEGAAVKNNTAPAPWTYDNIAYMKNQLKMLGFGYDWSRELATCTPEYYRWEQKFFTELYKKGLVYKKTSAVNWCPNDQTVLANEQVIDGCCWRCDTKVERKEIPQWFIKITAYADELLNDLDKLDHWPDTVKTMQRNWIGRSEGVEITFNVNDYDNTLTVYTTRPEDRKSVV
;
A
#
# COMPACT_ATOMS: atom_id res chain seq x y z
N ALA A 1 -3.45 3.07 -35.36
CA ALA A 1 -2.80 3.50 -34.13
C ALA A 1 -1.97 4.74 -34.41
N ARG A 2 -2.38 5.88 -33.95
CA ARG A 2 -1.58 7.10 -33.99
C ARG A 2 -0.80 7.21 -32.69
N VAL A 3 0.24 6.45 -32.58
CA VAL A 3 1.29 6.71 -31.61
C VAL A 3 2.20 7.76 -32.25
N THR A 4 2.72 8.67 -31.47
CA THR A 4 3.69 9.69 -31.92
C THR A 4 4.69 9.06 -32.89
N GLY A 5 4.73 9.56 -34.11
CA GLY A 5 5.22 8.87 -35.30
C GLY A 5 6.67 8.34 -35.32
N VAL A 6 7.48 8.62 -34.30
CA VAL A 6 8.87 8.12 -34.21
C VAL A 6 8.96 6.77 -33.50
N GLN A 7 8.03 6.46 -32.59
CA GLN A 7 8.07 5.22 -31.80
C GLN A 7 7.52 4.00 -32.57
N THR A 8 6.65 4.22 -33.56
CA THR A 8 6.00 3.13 -34.31
C THR A 8 6.86 2.54 -35.42
N CYS A 9 7.92 3.21 -35.87
CA CYS A 9 8.75 2.72 -36.96
C CYS A 9 9.86 1.76 -36.55
N ALA A 10 10.18 1.64 -35.24
CA ALA A 10 11.36 0.91 -34.81
C ALA A 10 11.07 -0.38 -34.00
N LEU A 11 9.98 -0.46 -33.28
CA LEU A 11 9.66 -1.63 -32.41
C LEU A 11 8.14 -1.81 -32.28
N PRO A 12 7.64 -3.06 -32.17
CA PRO A 12 6.25 -3.32 -31.82
C PRO A 12 6.02 -2.85 -30.38
N ILE A 13 5.19 -1.83 -30.19
CA ILE A 13 4.85 -1.30 -28.88
C ILE A 13 3.44 -1.72 -28.53
N LEU A 14 3.28 -2.44 -27.42
CA LEU A 14 2.01 -2.67 -26.76
C LEU A 14 1.77 -1.53 -25.78
N GLN A 15 0.72 -0.76 -25.99
CA GLN A 15 0.31 0.33 -25.10
C GLN A 15 -1.10 0.09 -24.56
N PRO A 16 -1.26 -0.78 -23.55
CA PRO A 16 -2.55 -1.04 -22.93
C PRO A 16 -2.97 0.13 -22.05
N ILE A 17 -4.24 0.14 -21.66
CA ILE A 17 -4.81 1.05 -20.66
C ILE A 17 -5.51 0.25 -19.57
N GLY A 18 -5.35 0.65 -18.33
CA GLY A 18 -6.02 0.06 -17.19
C GLY A 18 -6.62 1.12 -16.25
N TRP A 19 -7.74 0.77 -15.63
CA TRP A 19 -8.45 1.58 -14.66
C TRP A 19 -8.25 0.97 -13.28
N ASP A 20 -7.58 1.69 -12.40
CA ASP A 20 -7.51 1.33 -10.97
C ASP A 20 -8.79 1.83 -10.30
N ALA A 21 -9.78 0.96 -10.30
CA ALA A 21 -11.17 1.34 -10.08
C ALA A 21 -11.76 0.84 -8.75
N PHE A 22 -10.97 0.17 -7.92
CA PHE A 22 -11.36 -0.17 -6.56
C PHE A 22 -10.90 0.90 -5.55
N GLY A 23 -11.62 0.96 -4.43
CA GLY A 23 -11.15 1.64 -3.25
C GLY A 23 -12.11 2.69 -2.70
N LEU A 24 -11.80 3.17 -1.50
CA LEU A 24 -12.58 4.12 -0.71
C LEU A 24 -12.87 5.45 -1.44
N PRO A 25 -12.00 6.00 -2.29
CA PRO A 25 -12.32 7.24 -3.01
C PRO A 25 -13.55 7.09 -3.93
N ALA A 26 -13.67 5.99 -4.66
CA ALA A 26 -14.82 5.72 -5.52
C ALA A 26 -16.09 5.48 -4.70
N GLU A 27 -15.98 4.71 -3.62
CA GLU A 27 -17.09 4.44 -2.69
C GLU A 27 -17.59 5.72 -2.02
N GLY A 28 -16.69 6.54 -1.49
CA GLY A 28 -17.02 7.81 -0.86
C GLY A 28 -17.68 8.81 -1.83
N ALA A 29 -17.20 8.86 -3.08
CA ALA A 29 -17.83 9.69 -4.12
C ALA A 29 -19.23 9.20 -4.48
N ALA A 30 -19.42 7.88 -4.58
CA ALA A 30 -20.72 7.28 -4.85
C ALA A 30 -21.74 7.58 -3.74
N VAL A 31 -21.35 7.43 -2.48
CA VAL A 31 -22.17 7.79 -1.32
C VAL A 31 -22.55 9.28 -1.36
N LYS A 32 -21.59 10.17 -1.60
CA LYS A 32 -21.83 11.61 -1.68
C LYS A 32 -22.82 11.99 -2.79
N ASN A 33 -22.80 11.25 -3.89
CA ASN A 33 -23.70 11.47 -5.02
C ASN A 33 -24.97 10.61 -4.98
N ASN A 34 -25.23 9.92 -3.85
CA ASN A 34 -26.39 9.06 -3.63
C ASN A 34 -26.59 8.03 -4.75
N THR A 35 -25.52 7.38 -5.17
CA THR A 35 -25.51 6.33 -6.19
C THR A 35 -24.76 5.11 -5.72
N ALA A 36 -24.93 3.96 -6.39
CA ALA A 36 -24.13 2.77 -6.09
C ALA A 36 -22.70 2.93 -6.65
N PRO A 37 -21.65 2.36 -5.99
CA PRO A 37 -20.27 2.48 -6.44
C PRO A 37 -20.03 1.97 -7.87
N ALA A 38 -20.65 0.87 -8.29
CA ALA A 38 -20.40 0.29 -9.60
C ALA A 38 -20.88 1.19 -10.75
N PRO A 39 -22.14 1.66 -10.83
CA PRO A 39 -22.56 2.62 -11.84
C PRO A 39 -21.69 3.86 -11.87
N TRP A 40 -21.42 4.47 -10.70
CA TRP A 40 -20.56 5.63 -10.59
C TRP A 40 -19.17 5.39 -11.21
N THR A 41 -18.56 4.26 -10.90
CA THR A 41 -17.24 3.92 -11.40
C THR A 41 -17.23 3.72 -12.92
N TYR A 42 -18.18 2.96 -13.45
CA TYR A 42 -18.23 2.69 -14.89
C TYR A 42 -18.58 3.93 -15.71
N ASP A 43 -19.43 4.81 -15.22
CA ASP A 43 -19.75 6.09 -15.87
C ASP A 43 -18.52 6.99 -15.93
N ASN A 44 -17.73 7.05 -14.86
CA ASN A 44 -16.47 7.80 -14.85
C ASN A 44 -15.42 7.19 -15.78
N ILE A 45 -15.29 5.87 -15.82
CA ILE A 45 -14.41 5.19 -16.78
C ILE A 45 -14.79 5.56 -18.23
N ALA A 46 -16.08 5.48 -18.56
CA ALA A 46 -16.57 5.82 -19.90
C ALA A 46 -16.30 7.30 -20.23
N TYR A 47 -16.49 8.19 -19.29
CA TYR A 47 -16.23 9.62 -19.45
C TYR A 47 -14.72 9.88 -19.70
N MET A 48 -13.83 9.38 -18.84
CA MET A 48 -12.39 9.54 -18.99
C MET A 48 -11.86 8.90 -20.27
N LYS A 49 -12.38 7.73 -20.64
CA LYS A 49 -12.05 7.07 -21.92
C LYS A 49 -12.33 7.95 -23.12
N ASN A 50 -13.47 8.63 -23.14
CA ASN A 50 -13.82 9.57 -24.20
C ASN A 50 -12.86 10.77 -24.23
N GLN A 51 -12.48 11.32 -23.09
CA GLN A 51 -11.51 12.40 -23.01
C GLN A 51 -10.15 11.98 -23.56
N LEU A 52 -9.64 10.79 -23.17
CA LEU A 52 -8.38 10.26 -23.66
C LEU A 52 -8.40 10.02 -25.17
N LYS A 53 -9.53 9.56 -25.72
CA LYS A 53 -9.70 9.42 -27.17
C LYS A 53 -9.68 10.76 -27.89
N MET A 54 -10.29 11.80 -27.31
CA MET A 54 -10.26 13.16 -27.89
C MET A 54 -8.84 13.75 -27.91
N LEU A 55 -8.01 13.39 -26.92
CA LEU A 55 -6.59 13.78 -26.87
C LEU A 55 -5.74 13.02 -27.90
N GLY A 56 -6.29 12.00 -28.56
CA GLY A 56 -5.59 11.25 -29.60
C GLY A 56 -4.52 10.28 -29.10
N PHE A 57 -4.58 9.87 -27.83
CA PHE A 57 -3.65 8.85 -27.31
C PHE A 57 -3.82 7.52 -28.04
N GLY A 58 -2.69 6.92 -28.41
CA GLY A 58 -2.61 5.67 -29.15
C GLY A 58 -2.68 4.42 -28.31
N TYR A 59 -3.62 4.36 -27.37
CA TYR A 59 -3.84 3.15 -26.56
C TYR A 59 -4.47 2.04 -27.39
N ASP A 60 -4.07 0.80 -27.08
CA ASP A 60 -4.75 -0.38 -27.58
C ASP A 60 -6.01 -0.64 -26.75
N TRP A 61 -7.12 -0.03 -27.16
CA TRP A 61 -8.41 -0.15 -26.48
C TRP A 61 -9.01 -1.55 -26.48
N SER A 62 -8.48 -2.46 -27.31
CA SER A 62 -8.89 -3.88 -27.28
C SER A 62 -8.31 -4.63 -26.07
N ARG A 63 -7.29 -4.06 -25.43
CA ARG A 63 -6.62 -4.58 -24.25
C ARG A 63 -6.87 -3.74 -23.01
N GLU A 64 -7.96 -3.01 -23.01
CA GLU A 64 -8.45 -2.27 -21.85
C GLU A 64 -8.85 -3.23 -20.74
N LEU A 65 -8.50 -2.90 -19.52
CA LEU A 65 -8.87 -3.66 -18.32
C LEU A 65 -9.31 -2.71 -17.19
N ALA A 66 -10.06 -3.25 -16.23
CA ALA A 66 -10.41 -2.55 -15.00
C ALA A 66 -10.23 -3.49 -13.80
N THR A 67 -9.55 -3.02 -12.77
CA THR A 67 -9.25 -3.82 -11.57
C THR A 67 -10.49 -4.25 -10.81
N CYS A 68 -11.62 -3.53 -10.98
CA CYS A 68 -12.90 -3.83 -10.36
C CYS A 68 -13.73 -4.91 -11.07
N THR A 69 -13.26 -5.45 -12.19
CA THR A 69 -14.00 -6.52 -12.89
C THR A 69 -13.65 -7.90 -12.31
N PRO A 70 -14.63 -8.85 -12.26
CA PRO A 70 -14.40 -10.20 -11.78
C PRO A 70 -13.29 -10.94 -12.53
N GLU A 71 -13.16 -10.70 -13.84
CA GLU A 71 -12.11 -11.28 -14.68
C GLU A 71 -10.72 -10.88 -14.22
N TYR A 72 -10.58 -9.67 -13.66
CA TYR A 72 -9.32 -9.17 -13.12
C TYR A 72 -9.13 -9.61 -11.67
N TYR A 73 -10.02 -9.22 -10.74
CA TYR A 73 -9.78 -9.42 -9.32
C TYR A 73 -9.81 -10.89 -8.86
N ARG A 74 -10.35 -11.82 -9.66
CA ARG A 74 -10.22 -13.25 -9.36
C ARG A 74 -8.76 -13.70 -9.23
N TRP A 75 -7.84 -13.06 -9.95
CA TRP A 75 -6.42 -13.35 -9.86
C TRP A 75 -5.79 -12.80 -8.60
N GLU A 76 -6.23 -11.64 -8.17
CA GLU A 76 -5.84 -11.05 -6.88
C GLU A 76 -6.33 -11.93 -5.72
N GLN A 77 -7.57 -12.41 -5.78
CA GLN A 77 -8.12 -13.36 -4.81
C GLN A 77 -7.35 -14.69 -4.79
N LYS A 78 -6.97 -15.21 -5.95
CA LYS A 78 -6.12 -16.40 -6.05
C LYS A 78 -4.75 -16.13 -5.42
N PHE A 79 -4.13 -15.02 -5.74
CA PHE A 79 -2.83 -14.64 -5.18
C PHE A 79 -2.90 -14.53 -3.66
N PHE A 80 -3.90 -13.85 -3.12
CA PHE A 80 -4.13 -13.76 -1.68
C PHE A 80 -4.27 -15.14 -1.03
N THR A 81 -5.04 -16.04 -1.62
CA THR A 81 -5.23 -17.40 -1.08
C THR A 81 -3.95 -18.22 -1.11
N GLU A 82 -3.10 -18.06 -2.12
CA GLU A 82 -1.79 -18.72 -2.18
C GLU A 82 -0.82 -18.15 -1.12
N LEU A 83 -0.81 -16.83 -0.90
CA LEU A 83 -0.05 -16.21 0.20
C LEU A 83 -0.52 -16.72 1.57
N TYR A 84 -1.83 -16.87 1.76
CA TYR A 84 -2.39 -17.42 2.99
C TYR A 84 -1.93 -18.86 3.23
N LYS A 85 -2.01 -19.73 2.20
CA LYS A 85 -1.51 -21.11 2.28
C LYS A 85 -0.03 -21.19 2.63
N LYS A 86 0.77 -20.24 2.15
CA LYS A 86 2.20 -20.12 2.47
C LYS A 86 2.48 -19.52 3.86
N GLY A 87 1.45 -19.16 4.63
CA GLY A 87 1.59 -18.53 5.94
C GLY A 87 2.15 -17.11 5.91
N LEU A 88 2.10 -16.45 4.75
CA LEU A 88 2.53 -15.07 4.55
C LEU A 88 1.43 -14.04 4.85
N VAL A 89 0.19 -14.52 5.02
CA VAL A 89 -0.96 -13.71 5.40
C VAL A 89 -1.55 -14.24 6.70
N TYR A 90 -1.90 -13.34 7.60
CA TYR A 90 -2.49 -13.68 8.89
C TYR A 90 -3.52 -12.64 9.32
N LYS A 91 -4.40 -13.02 10.23
CA LYS A 91 -5.41 -12.13 10.80
C LYS A 91 -5.00 -11.72 12.21
N LYS A 92 -5.12 -10.45 12.51
CA LYS A 92 -4.78 -9.88 13.83
C LYS A 92 -5.70 -8.70 14.12
N THR A 93 -6.11 -8.56 15.38
CA THR A 93 -6.73 -7.33 15.88
C THR A 93 -5.65 -6.28 16.07
N SER A 94 -5.86 -5.10 15.51
CA SER A 94 -4.92 -3.99 15.59
C SER A 94 -5.66 -2.65 15.64
N ALA A 95 -5.05 -1.70 16.34
CA ALA A 95 -5.57 -0.35 16.40
C ALA A 95 -5.36 0.38 15.06
N VAL A 96 -6.42 1.00 14.57
CA VAL A 96 -6.43 1.80 13.35
C VAL A 96 -6.89 3.22 13.66
N ASN A 97 -6.57 4.15 12.77
CA ASN A 97 -7.16 5.47 12.80
C ASN A 97 -8.56 5.40 12.17
N TRP A 98 -9.55 5.78 12.92
CA TRP A 98 -10.96 5.74 12.51
C TRP A 98 -11.54 7.14 12.41
N CYS A 99 -12.15 7.47 11.27
CA CYS A 99 -12.96 8.67 11.14
C CYS A 99 -14.42 8.35 11.46
N PRO A 100 -15.00 8.87 12.54
CA PRO A 100 -16.38 8.58 12.90
C PRO A 100 -17.41 9.24 11.97
N ASN A 101 -17.05 10.35 11.31
CA ASN A 101 -17.93 11.02 10.36
C ASN A 101 -17.97 10.29 9.01
N ASP A 102 -16.81 9.95 8.45
CA ASP A 102 -16.72 9.23 7.17
C ASP A 102 -16.90 7.71 7.32
N GLN A 103 -16.97 7.22 8.57
CA GLN A 103 -17.11 5.80 8.94
C GLN A 103 -16.09 4.90 8.23
N THR A 104 -14.85 5.34 8.19
CA THR A 104 -13.77 4.67 7.46
C THR A 104 -12.46 4.63 8.23
N VAL A 105 -11.60 3.67 7.89
CA VAL A 105 -10.22 3.59 8.35
C VAL A 105 -9.37 4.57 7.56
N LEU A 106 -8.44 5.24 8.24
CA LEU A 106 -7.50 6.17 7.65
C LEU A 106 -6.06 5.64 7.75
N ALA A 107 -5.31 5.75 6.67
CA ALA A 107 -3.86 5.60 6.71
C ALA A 107 -3.22 6.75 7.54
N ASN A 108 -1.98 6.57 7.99
CA ASN A 108 -1.31 7.59 8.80
C ASN A 108 -1.18 8.93 8.05
N GLU A 109 -0.94 8.87 6.74
CA GLU A 109 -0.81 10.04 5.86
C GLU A 109 -2.14 10.79 5.66
N GLN A 110 -3.25 10.14 6.00
CA GLN A 110 -4.59 10.72 5.92
C GLN A 110 -5.06 11.35 7.24
N VAL A 111 -4.18 11.37 8.24
CA VAL A 111 -4.41 12.04 9.51
C VAL A 111 -3.51 13.28 9.59
N ILE A 112 -4.14 14.47 9.56
CA ILE A 112 -3.45 15.76 9.62
C ILE A 112 -3.85 16.42 10.93
N ASP A 113 -2.89 16.77 11.77
CA ASP A 113 -3.09 17.40 13.09
C ASP A 113 -4.11 16.66 13.98
N GLY A 114 -4.16 15.30 13.86
CA GLY A 114 -5.09 14.46 14.60
C GLY A 114 -6.51 14.42 14.03
N CYS A 115 -6.73 15.02 12.86
CA CYS A 115 -8.02 15.08 12.17
C CYS A 115 -8.00 14.36 10.83
N CYS A 116 -9.17 13.97 10.35
CA CYS A 116 -9.36 13.38 9.04
C CYS A 116 -9.04 14.41 7.95
N TRP A 117 -8.16 14.07 7.02
CA TRP A 117 -7.76 14.93 5.89
C TRP A 117 -8.92 15.40 4.98
N ARG A 118 -10.05 14.68 5.03
CA ARG A 118 -11.20 14.91 4.16
C ARG A 118 -12.30 15.76 4.80
N CYS A 119 -12.63 15.48 6.07
CA CYS A 119 -13.78 16.09 6.74
C CYS A 119 -13.41 16.86 8.02
N ASP A 120 -12.11 16.96 8.34
CA ASP A 120 -11.55 17.64 9.50
C ASP A 120 -12.09 17.15 10.86
N THR A 121 -12.77 16.01 10.89
CA THR A 121 -13.25 15.40 12.13
C THR A 121 -12.10 14.75 12.87
N LYS A 122 -12.09 14.91 14.20
CA LYS A 122 -11.08 14.29 15.06
C LYS A 122 -11.07 12.77 14.91
N VAL A 123 -9.89 12.21 14.68
CA VAL A 123 -9.69 10.78 14.47
C VAL A 123 -9.70 10.05 15.82
N GLU A 124 -10.32 8.88 15.84
CA GLU A 124 -10.36 7.98 16.96
C GLU A 124 -9.48 6.74 16.74
N ARG A 125 -8.93 6.19 17.81
CA ARG A 125 -8.26 4.88 17.77
C ARG A 125 -9.29 3.79 17.99
N LYS A 126 -9.41 2.88 17.01
CA LYS A 126 -10.37 1.77 17.06
C LYS A 126 -9.66 0.45 16.80
N GLU A 127 -9.90 -0.55 17.63
CA GLU A 127 -9.37 -1.89 17.41
C GLU A 127 -10.32 -2.70 16.51
N ILE A 128 -9.79 -3.18 15.39
CA ILE A 128 -10.53 -4.03 14.46
C ILE A 128 -9.71 -5.25 14.06
N PRO A 129 -10.36 -6.42 13.83
CA PRO A 129 -9.69 -7.55 13.23
C PRO A 129 -9.48 -7.30 11.75
N GLN A 130 -8.24 -7.42 11.31
CA GLN A 130 -7.86 -7.18 9.92
C GLN A 130 -6.77 -8.14 9.44
N TRP A 131 -6.60 -8.21 8.13
CA TRP A 131 -5.58 -9.02 7.49
C TRP A 131 -4.25 -8.27 7.42
N PHE A 132 -3.17 -9.00 7.62
CA PHE A 132 -1.80 -8.52 7.51
C PHE A 132 -1.00 -9.43 6.59
N ILE A 133 -0.10 -8.83 5.83
CA ILE A 133 0.90 -9.54 5.03
C ILE A 133 2.25 -9.41 5.75
N LYS A 134 2.99 -10.52 5.88
CA LYS A 134 4.33 -10.54 6.48
C LYS A 134 5.36 -9.94 5.53
N ILE A 135 5.27 -8.64 5.28
CA ILE A 135 6.14 -7.93 4.32
C ILE A 135 7.63 -8.00 4.69
N THR A 136 7.95 -8.21 5.97
CA THR A 136 9.33 -8.33 6.46
C THR A 136 9.92 -9.73 6.31
N ALA A 137 9.12 -10.73 5.88
CA ALA A 137 9.59 -12.11 5.74
C ALA A 137 10.75 -12.26 4.74
N TYR A 138 10.85 -11.36 3.78
CA TYR A 138 11.89 -11.33 2.74
C TYR A 138 12.83 -10.12 2.86
N ALA A 139 12.79 -9.38 3.96
CA ALA A 139 13.53 -8.13 4.09
C ALA A 139 15.04 -8.32 3.96
N ASP A 140 15.61 -9.33 4.63
CA ASP A 140 17.04 -9.63 4.54
C ASP A 140 17.45 -10.11 3.15
N GLU A 141 16.63 -10.98 2.52
CA GLU A 141 16.85 -11.46 1.15
C GLU A 141 16.83 -10.30 0.15
N LEU A 142 15.81 -9.44 0.23
CA LEU A 142 15.70 -8.26 -0.62
C LEU A 142 16.88 -7.30 -0.45
N LEU A 143 17.33 -7.08 0.78
CA LEU A 143 18.47 -6.22 1.07
C LEU A 143 19.76 -6.77 0.45
N ASN A 144 20.02 -8.08 0.64
CA ASN A 144 21.20 -8.75 0.11
C ASN A 144 21.18 -8.83 -1.42
N ASP A 145 20.00 -9.01 -2.02
CA ASP A 145 19.85 -9.15 -3.48
C ASP A 145 20.00 -7.82 -4.23
N LEU A 146 19.99 -6.68 -3.54
CA LEU A 146 20.33 -5.40 -4.16
C LEU A 146 21.73 -5.41 -4.78
N ASP A 147 22.64 -6.16 -4.24
CA ASP A 147 24.03 -6.27 -4.76
C ASP A 147 24.11 -7.08 -6.06
N LYS A 148 23.08 -7.87 -6.38
CA LYS A 148 22.97 -8.65 -7.62
C LYS A 148 22.32 -7.85 -8.78
N LEU A 149 21.88 -6.64 -8.53
CA LEU A 149 21.17 -5.79 -9.50
C LEU A 149 22.14 -4.88 -10.25
N ASP A 150 23.02 -5.44 -11.08
CA ASP A 150 24.12 -4.73 -11.75
C ASP A 150 23.68 -3.55 -12.63
N HIS A 151 22.46 -3.64 -13.21
CA HIS A 151 21.94 -2.62 -14.12
C HIS A 151 21.03 -1.58 -13.44
N TRP A 152 20.86 -1.66 -12.14
CA TRP A 152 20.06 -0.68 -11.40
C TRP A 152 20.93 0.53 -11.01
N PRO A 153 20.38 1.77 -11.11
CA PRO A 153 21.08 2.96 -10.65
C PRO A 153 21.41 2.89 -9.15
N ASP A 154 22.61 3.30 -8.76
CA ASP A 154 23.07 3.27 -7.37
C ASP A 154 22.19 4.10 -6.43
N THR A 155 21.64 5.21 -6.91
CA THR A 155 20.68 6.03 -6.16
C THR A 155 19.43 5.22 -5.76
N VAL A 156 18.91 4.39 -6.68
CA VAL A 156 17.75 3.54 -6.42
C VAL A 156 18.10 2.45 -5.41
N LYS A 157 19.25 1.78 -5.57
CA LYS A 157 19.73 0.78 -4.60
C LYS A 157 19.88 1.39 -3.19
N THR A 158 20.43 2.60 -3.10
CA THR A 158 20.57 3.31 -1.83
C THR A 158 19.22 3.66 -1.21
N MET A 159 18.25 4.11 -2.00
CA MET A 159 16.90 4.37 -1.52
C MET A 159 16.23 3.09 -0.99
N GLN A 160 16.41 1.95 -1.67
CA GLN A 160 15.88 0.66 -1.21
C GLN A 160 16.53 0.18 0.09
N ARG A 161 17.87 0.30 0.21
CA ARG A 161 18.57 -0.03 1.45
C ARG A 161 18.07 0.80 2.63
N ASN A 162 17.92 2.11 2.42
CA ASN A 162 17.41 3.01 3.45
C ASN A 162 15.97 2.72 3.84
N TRP A 163 15.13 2.33 2.87
CA TRP A 163 13.74 1.98 3.10
C TRP A 163 13.59 0.67 3.88
N ILE A 164 14.33 -0.37 3.51
CA ILE A 164 14.31 -1.67 4.20
C ILE A 164 14.86 -1.49 5.62
N GLY A 165 15.96 -0.78 5.79
CA GLY A 165 16.52 -0.32 7.06
C GLY A 165 16.75 -1.46 8.06
N ARG A 166 17.87 -2.21 7.93
CA ARG A 166 18.23 -3.20 8.94
C ARG A 166 18.80 -2.49 10.18
N SER A 167 18.21 -2.76 11.33
CA SER A 167 18.74 -2.34 12.63
C SER A 167 18.88 -3.55 13.55
N GLU A 168 19.91 -3.54 14.38
CA GLU A 168 20.14 -4.55 15.41
C GLU A 168 19.96 -3.89 16.77
N GLY A 169 19.36 -4.62 17.70
CA GLY A 169 19.17 -4.16 19.05
C GLY A 169 19.42 -5.26 20.07
N VAL A 170 19.47 -4.88 21.32
CA VAL A 170 19.74 -5.77 22.46
C VAL A 170 18.58 -5.72 23.42
N GLU A 171 18.13 -6.88 23.89
CA GLU A 171 17.26 -7.00 25.03
C GLU A 171 18.11 -7.11 26.29
N ILE A 172 17.85 -6.26 27.27
CA ILE A 172 18.52 -6.24 28.56
C ILE A 172 17.52 -6.55 29.63
N THR A 173 17.76 -7.61 30.39
CA THR A 173 16.90 -8.00 31.51
C THR A 173 17.52 -7.57 32.83
N PHE A 174 16.81 -6.79 33.60
CA PHE A 174 17.20 -6.35 34.94
C PHE A 174 16.40 -7.12 35.99
N ASN A 175 17.06 -7.53 37.07
CA ASN A 175 16.38 -7.98 38.27
C ASN A 175 15.89 -6.75 39.03
N VAL A 176 14.67 -6.81 39.51
CA VAL A 176 14.07 -5.74 40.36
C VAL A 176 14.34 -6.10 41.82
N ASN A 177 15.02 -5.20 42.52
CA ASN A 177 15.30 -5.45 43.95
C ASN A 177 13.97 -5.56 44.74
N ASP A 178 13.95 -6.50 45.65
CA ASP A 178 12.78 -6.80 46.54
C ASP A 178 11.53 -7.35 45.81
N TYR A 179 11.66 -7.74 44.53
CA TYR A 179 10.60 -8.39 43.76
C TYR A 179 11.13 -9.58 42.98
N ASP A 180 10.33 -10.64 42.84
CA ASP A 180 10.65 -11.83 42.05
C ASP A 180 10.51 -11.60 40.53
N ASN A 181 10.11 -10.40 40.10
CA ASN A 181 9.90 -10.05 38.70
C ASN A 181 11.17 -9.46 38.07
N THR A 182 11.32 -9.71 36.78
CA THR A 182 12.37 -9.08 35.97
C THR A 182 11.77 -8.00 35.08
N LEU A 183 12.55 -6.95 34.80
CA LEU A 183 12.25 -5.93 33.82
C LEU A 183 13.10 -6.14 32.58
N THR A 184 12.49 -6.44 31.44
CA THR A 184 13.19 -6.52 30.14
C THR A 184 12.93 -5.29 29.34
N VAL A 185 14.02 -4.65 28.90
CA VAL A 185 14.00 -3.46 28.02
C VAL A 185 14.73 -3.76 26.73
N TYR A 186 14.28 -3.16 25.63
CA TYR A 186 14.92 -3.27 24.32
C TYR A 186 15.52 -1.92 23.91
N THR A 187 16.73 -1.93 23.38
CA THR A 187 17.37 -0.74 22.83
C THR A 187 18.22 -1.08 21.60
N THR A 188 18.26 -0.17 20.63
CA THR A 188 19.22 -0.22 19.51
C THR A 188 20.53 0.52 19.81
N ARG A 189 20.62 1.14 20.99
CA ARG A 189 21.79 1.89 21.45
C ARG A 189 22.11 1.52 22.90
N PRO A 190 22.61 0.32 23.15
CA PRO A 190 22.93 -0.11 24.54
C PRO A 190 24.01 0.76 25.21
N GLU A 191 24.82 1.46 24.42
CA GLU A 191 25.86 2.39 24.89
C GLU A 191 25.30 3.74 25.36
N ASP A 192 24.09 4.12 24.99
CA ASP A 192 23.50 5.40 25.35
C ASP A 192 22.76 5.33 26.69
N ARG A 193 23.42 5.84 27.74
CA ARG A 193 22.84 5.92 29.08
C ARG A 193 21.73 6.95 29.26
N LYS A 194 21.54 7.88 28.33
CA LYS A 194 20.61 9.01 28.46
C LYS A 194 19.20 8.70 27.98
N SER A 195 19.03 7.64 27.23
CA SER A 195 17.71 7.24 26.72
C SER A 195 16.87 6.42 27.70
N VAL A 196 17.28 6.32 28.97
CA VAL A 196 16.59 5.56 30.03
C VAL A 196 15.99 6.51 31.07
N VAL A 197 15.38 7.62 30.63
CA VAL A 197 14.54 8.47 31.50
C VAL A 197 13.23 8.75 30.80
#